data_18960ea39602f8d1bec1765c3b7858f8
#
_entry.id   18960ea39602f8d1bec1765c3b7858f8
#
_cell.length_a   1.000
_cell.length_b   1.000
_cell.length_c   1.000
_cell.angle_alpha   90.00
_cell.angle_beta   90.00
_cell.angle_gamma   90.00
#
_symmetry.space_group_name_H-M   'P 1'
#
loop_
_entity.id
_entity.type
_entity.pdbx_description
1 polymer ?
#
loop_
_entity_poly.entity_id
_entity_poly.type
_entity_poly.pdbx_seq_one_letter_code
_entity_poly.pdbx_strand_id
1 'polypeptide(L)'
;MKIIVDARYTRLGRHDGISRYGARLAEELGKLHPVTMLISDERQLEMLPDLEWVMATDPTSAKEPWISKIVNREKPDVVFTPMQTMGPGGRNYALVTTVHDLIYYTHRTPPRDLNWALRLLWRGYHLSWAFQRSLLGRADAHLVDSETTRALMQKHRLTTNPMHVVLLGTEHPAKKPQRTAAATKNLVYMGSFMPYKNVDLLVRSMKDLPGYTLQLMSRVSDEDRTRLTALAPAGSLEFLGGASDEQYEAALNAATALVSASRDEGFGLPPVEAMALGTPVLLSDIPIFREIGGDPAGYFDPDSTASFVGAVRELEDPVEWKRRSAASVDWAQRYNWPDAAAQLLQVLTDTVEKRRARTR
;
A
#
# COMPACT_ATOMS: atom_id res chain seq x y z
N MET A 1 7.74 28.31 2.55
CA MET A 1 6.42 27.61 2.58
C MET A 1 6.34 26.83 3.87
N LYS A 2 5.24 26.92 4.67
CA LYS A 2 5.05 26.10 5.88
C LYS A 2 4.23 24.86 5.48
N ILE A 3 4.83 23.67 5.64
CA ILE A 3 4.21 22.39 5.31
C ILE A 3 3.81 21.68 6.61
N ILE A 4 2.58 21.19 6.66
CA ILE A 4 2.14 20.24 7.68
C ILE A 4 1.86 18.89 7.02
N VAL A 5 2.41 17.81 7.62
CA VAL A 5 2.12 16.43 7.26
C VAL A 5 1.20 15.82 8.30
N ASP A 6 0.06 15.29 7.86
CA ASP A 6 -0.89 14.62 8.74
C ASP A 6 -0.40 13.21 9.12
N ALA A 7 0.28 13.11 10.24
CA ALA A 7 0.82 11.87 10.78
C ALA A 7 -0.13 11.15 11.76
N ARG A 8 -1.37 11.63 11.94
CA ARG A 8 -2.36 11.07 12.87
C ARG A 8 -2.78 9.63 12.53
N TYR A 9 -2.52 9.18 11.29
CA TYR A 9 -2.79 7.80 10.85
C TYR A 9 -1.66 6.83 11.20
N THR A 10 -0.60 7.30 11.88
CA THR A 10 0.48 6.44 12.36
C THR A 10 0.00 5.54 13.48
N ARG A 11 0.15 4.22 13.28
CA ARG A 11 -0.22 3.22 14.27
C ARG A 11 0.82 3.11 15.37
N LEU A 12 0.37 2.74 16.57
CA LEU A 12 1.23 2.50 17.72
C LEU A 12 1.88 1.12 17.65
N GLY A 13 3.17 1.06 17.93
CA GLY A 13 3.95 -0.17 18.11
C GLY A 13 4.29 -0.93 16.81
N ARG A 14 3.64 -0.67 15.69
CA ARG A 14 4.00 -1.21 14.36
C ARG A 14 3.34 -0.43 13.24
N HIS A 15 4.00 -0.35 12.10
CA HIS A 15 3.38 0.19 10.89
C HIS A 15 2.42 -0.80 10.22
N ASP A 16 1.32 -0.29 9.68
CA ASP A 16 0.65 -0.86 8.51
C ASP A 16 1.08 -0.07 7.26
N GLY A 17 0.52 -0.39 6.10
CA GLY A 17 0.89 0.27 4.84
C GLY A 17 0.74 1.79 4.86
N ILE A 18 -0.39 2.30 5.38
CA ILE A 18 -0.68 3.75 5.45
C ILE A 18 0.22 4.44 6.46
N SER A 19 0.40 3.82 7.62
CA SER A 19 1.28 4.32 8.68
C SER A 19 2.74 4.42 8.19
N ARG A 20 3.24 3.38 7.50
CA ARG A 20 4.59 3.37 6.90
C ARG A 20 4.73 4.43 5.81
N TYR A 21 3.75 4.54 4.93
CA TYR A 21 3.72 5.56 3.87
C TYR A 21 3.83 6.97 4.43
N GLY A 22 2.98 7.31 5.41
CA GLY A 22 2.99 8.65 6.03
C GLY A 22 4.30 8.96 6.75
N ALA A 23 4.82 8.01 7.55
CA ALA A 23 6.06 8.17 8.29
C ALA A 23 7.28 8.34 7.37
N ARG A 24 7.41 7.48 6.33
CA ARG A 24 8.53 7.56 5.38
C ARG A 24 8.50 8.82 4.53
N LEU A 25 7.33 9.24 4.05
CA LEU A 25 7.24 10.51 3.33
C LEU A 25 7.53 11.72 4.24
N ALA A 26 7.10 11.71 5.50
CA ALA A 26 7.44 12.77 6.44
C ALA A 26 8.96 12.83 6.67
N GLU A 27 9.62 11.67 6.84
CA GLU A 27 11.07 11.57 7.02
C GLU A 27 11.83 12.14 5.82
N GLU A 28 11.55 11.64 4.62
CA GLU A 28 12.27 12.06 3.41
C GLU A 28 11.94 13.51 3.02
N LEU A 29 10.69 13.93 3.19
CA LEU A 29 10.30 15.33 2.97
C LEU A 29 11.01 16.27 3.96
N GLY A 30 11.18 15.83 5.22
CA GLY A 30 11.90 16.57 6.25
C GLY A 30 13.38 16.82 5.92
N LYS A 31 14.01 15.95 5.12
CA LYS A 31 15.38 16.13 4.61
C LYS A 31 15.46 17.21 3.51
N LEU A 32 14.35 17.45 2.80
CA LEU A 32 14.28 18.39 1.69
C LEU A 32 13.76 19.78 2.11
N HIS A 33 12.87 19.82 3.08
CA HIS A 33 12.19 21.05 3.50
C HIS A 33 11.73 20.92 4.97
N PRO A 34 11.76 22.02 5.78
CA PRO A 34 11.18 22.00 7.12
C PRO A 34 9.70 21.57 7.09
N VAL A 35 9.35 20.60 7.91
CA VAL A 35 8.02 19.99 8.03
C VAL A 35 7.59 19.96 9.47
N THR A 36 6.30 20.20 9.72
CA THR A 36 5.65 19.98 11.02
C THR A 36 4.68 18.82 10.89
N MET A 37 4.76 17.83 11.77
CA MET A 37 3.84 16.70 11.82
C MET A 37 2.59 17.05 12.64
N LEU A 38 1.42 16.60 12.19
CA LEU A 38 0.18 16.65 12.96
C LEU A 38 -0.04 15.26 13.57
N ILE A 39 -0.01 15.15 14.90
CA ILE A 39 -0.21 13.89 15.63
C ILE A 39 -1.47 13.94 16.49
N SER A 40 -1.99 12.80 16.91
CA SER A 40 -3.14 12.69 17.80
C SER A 40 -2.84 11.99 19.13
N ASP A 41 -1.65 11.39 19.24
CA ASP A 41 -1.14 10.71 20.44
C ASP A 41 0.38 10.79 20.44
N GLU A 42 0.98 11.23 21.55
CA GLU A 42 2.45 11.37 21.68
C GLU A 42 3.19 10.03 21.47
N ARG A 43 2.55 8.90 21.77
CA ARG A 43 3.12 7.56 21.52
C ARG A 43 3.38 7.29 20.04
N GLN A 44 2.76 8.04 19.13
CA GLN A 44 3.03 7.95 17.68
C GLN A 44 4.48 8.37 17.38
N LEU A 45 5.10 9.21 18.21
CA LEU A 45 6.49 9.67 18.02
C LEU A 45 7.51 8.52 18.05
N GLU A 46 7.20 7.41 18.72
CA GLU A 46 8.04 6.20 18.69
C GLU A 46 8.15 5.57 17.28
N MET A 47 7.20 5.90 16.42
CA MET A 47 7.09 5.35 15.06
C MET A 47 7.30 6.41 13.96
N LEU A 48 7.60 7.65 14.35
CA LEU A 48 7.73 8.80 13.46
C LEU A 48 9.15 9.35 13.49
N PRO A 49 9.60 10.06 12.43
CA PRO A 49 10.90 10.73 12.44
C PRO A 49 10.95 11.85 13.47
N ASP A 50 12.17 12.22 13.88
CA ASP A 50 12.42 13.36 14.80
C ASP A 50 12.24 14.69 14.05
N LEU A 51 11.00 15.15 13.98
CA LEU A 51 10.58 16.40 13.35
C LEU A 51 9.65 17.18 14.30
N GLU A 52 9.51 18.48 14.06
CA GLU A 52 8.52 19.30 14.78
C GLU A 52 7.12 18.72 14.65
N TRP A 53 6.32 18.85 15.70
CA TRP A 53 4.95 18.33 15.70
C TRP A 53 3.96 19.21 16.46
N VAL A 54 2.69 19.04 16.12
CA VAL A 54 1.55 19.71 16.78
C VAL A 54 0.50 18.65 17.11
N MET A 55 -0.05 18.75 18.32
CA MET A 55 -1.13 17.88 18.79
C MET A 55 -2.47 18.28 18.15
N ALA A 56 -3.20 17.29 17.69
CA ALA A 56 -4.54 17.44 17.12
C ALA A 56 -5.49 16.34 17.63
N THR A 57 -6.73 16.37 17.15
CA THR A 57 -7.73 15.33 17.46
C THR A 57 -7.50 14.09 16.60
N ASP A 58 -7.85 12.92 17.13
CA ASP A 58 -7.88 11.67 16.38
C ASP A 58 -8.75 11.82 15.11
N PRO A 59 -8.28 11.31 13.95
CA PRO A 59 -9.00 11.43 12.68
C PRO A 59 -10.36 10.71 12.64
N THR A 60 -10.60 9.77 13.56
CA THR A 60 -11.90 9.10 13.72
C THR A 60 -12.83 9.82 14.70
N SER A 61 -12.36 10.89 15.32
CA SER A 61 -13.13 11.68 16.28
C SER A 61 -14.29 12.42 15.61
N ALA A 62 -15.40 12.58 16.32
CA ALA A 62 -16.51 13.44 15.91
C ALA A 62 -16.11 14.92 15.71
N LYS A 63 -14.92 15.32 16.17
CA LYS A 63 -14.36 16.67 15.97
C LYS A 63 -13.62 16.84 14.63
N GLU A 64 -13.39 15.76 13.89
CA GLU A 64 -12.67 15.80 12.60
C GLU A 64 -13.20 16.82 11.59
N PRO A 65 -14.51 17.07 11.44
CA PRO A 65 -15.01 18.09 10.54
C PRO A 65 -14.48 19.51 10.83
N TRP A 66 -14.02 19.76 12.06
CA TRP A 66 -13.49 21.06 12.51
C TRP A 66 -11.98 21.07 12.76
N ILE A 67 -11.24 20.05 12.31
CA ILE A 67 -9.79 19.95 12.47
C ILE A 67 -9.06 21.19 11.96
N SER A 68 -9.58 21.82 10.92
CA SER A 68 -9.06 23.07 10.37
C SER A 68 -8.93 24.20 11.41
N LYS A 69 -9.74 24.23 12.47
CA LYS A 69 -9.62 25.22 13.54
C LYS A 69 -8.31 25.10 14.33
N ILE A 70 -7.80 23.86 14.46
CA ILE A 70 -6.49 23.59 15.09
C ILE A 70 -5.39 23.94 14.09
N VAL A 71 -5.46 23.40 12.90
CA VAL A 71 -4.44 23.54 11.86
C VAL A 71 -4.26 24.99 11.41
N ASN A 72 -5.34 25.76 11.29
CA ASN A 72 -5.27 27.20 10.93
C ASN A 72 -4.46 28.05 11.92
N ARG A 73 -4.34 27.65 13.20
CA ARG A 73 -3.53 28.37 14.20
C ARG A 73 -2.05 28.30 13.86
N GLU A 74 -1.63 27.21 13.21
CA GLU A 74 -0.27 27.01 12.75
C GLU A 74 0.05 27.79 11.47
N LYS A 75 -0.96 28.36 10.82
CA LYS A 75 -0.82 29.15 9.57
C LYS A 75 -0.02 28.43 8.50
N PRO A 76 -0.31 27.15 8.17
CA PRO A 76 0.41 26.47 7.11
C PRO A 76 0.02 27.04 5.74
N ASP A 77 0.93 26.95 4.79
CA ASP A 77 0.63 27.18 3.38
C ASP A 77 -0.09 25.96 2.78
N VAL A 78 0.33 24.76 3.19
CA VAL A 78 -0.22 23.50 2.68
C VAL A 78 -0.21 22.42 3.77
N VAL A 79 -1.23 21.56 3.71
CA VAL A 79 -1.32 20.32 4.47
C VAL A 79 -1.34 19.15 3.51
N PHE A 80 -0.50 18.17 3.76
CA PHE A 80 -0.52 16.86 3.12
C PHE A 80 -1.10 15.82 4.08
N THR A 81 -2.06 15.03 3.62
CA THR A 81 -2.59 13.88 4.37
C THR A 81 -2.41 12.59 3.57
N PRO A 82 -1.91 11.50 4.22
CA PRO A 82 -1.75 10.19 3.58
C PRO A 82 -3.09 9.48 3.37
N MET A 83 -4.20 10.16 3.55
CA MET A 83 -5.54 9.63 3.37
C MET A 83 -6.35 10.47 2.39
N GLN A 84 -7.40 9.88 1.85
CA GLN A 84 -8.30 10.54 0.90
C GLN A 84 -9.21 11.59 1.53
N THR A 85 -9.22 11.71 2.85
CA THR A 85 -10.10 12.63 3.59
C THR A 85 -9.35 13.30 4.73
N MET A 86 -9.65 14.57 4.90
CA MET A 86 -9.36 15.37 6.08
C MET A 86 -10.50 16.38 6.24
N GLY A 87 -10.89 16.71 7.46
CA GLY A 87 -11.98 17.67 7.71
C GLY A 87 -11.68 19.04 7.08
N PRO A 88 -12.39 19.47 6.01
CA PRO A 88 -12.03 20.64 5.22
C PRO A 88 -12.72 21.92 5.65
N GLY A 89 -13.54 21.86 6.69
CA GLY A 89 -14.43 22.97 7.11
C GLY A 89 -13.63 24.19 7.58
N GLY A 90 -13.68 25.31 6.81
CA GLY A 90 -13.07 26.59 7.21
C GLY A 90 -11.54 26.62 7.13
N ARG A 91 -10.91 25.79 6.29
CA ARG A 91 -9.46 25.79 6.11
C ARG A 91 -8.96 27.00 5.32
N ASN A 92 -7.83 27.55 5.74
CA ASN A 92 -7.15 28.68 5.11
C ASN A 92 -5.90 28.29 4.31
N TYR A 93 -5.61 26.99 4.22
CA TYR A 93 -4.42 26.39 3.58
C TYR A 93 -4.79 25.55 2.36
N ALA A 94 -3.81 25.26 1.52
CA ALA A 94 -3.94 24.26 0.47
C ALA A 94 -4.01 22.84 1.09
N LEU A 95 -4.82 21.95 0.53
CA LEU A 95 -4.96 20.57 0.99
C LEU A 95 -4.63 19.61 -0.14
N VAL A 96 -3.65 18.75 0.09
CA VAL A 96 -3.28 17.63 -0.79
C VAL A 96 -3.59 16.33 -0.05
N THR A 97 -4.39 15.47 -0.66
CA THR A 97 -4.81 14.17 -0.10
C THR A 97 -4.25 13.02 -0.93
N THR A 98 -4.19 11.82 -0.37
CA THR A 98 -3.78 10.61 -1.09
C THR A 98 -4.97 9.68 -1.28
N VAL A 99 -5.11 9.11 -2.48
CA VAL A 99 -6.07 8.04 -2.78
C VAL A 99 -5.27 6.78 -3.13
N HIS A 100 -5.14 5.87 -2.17
CA HIS A 100 -4.39 4.62 -2.34
C HIS A 100 -5.12 3.63 -3.25
N ASP A 101 -6.42 3.47 -3.05
CA ASP A 101 -7.23 2.54 -3.82
C ASP A 101 -8.72 2.92 -3.81
N LEU A 102 -9.47 2.19 -4.60
CA LEU A 102 -10.94 2.24 -4.66
C LEU A 102 -11.53 0.83 -4.57
N ILE A 103 -10.79 -0.10 -3.97
CA ILE A 103 -11.12 -1.54 -3.88
C ILE A 103 -12.51 -1.77 -3.30
N TYR A 104 -12.88 -1.02 -2.27
CA TYR A 104 -14.18 -1.18 -1.62
C TYR A 104 -15.39 -0.78 -2.46
N TYR A 105 -15.19 -0.03 -3.54
CA TYR A 105 -16.25 0.24 -4.52
C TYR A 105 -16.44 -0.91 -5.50
N THR A 106 -15.38 -1.67 -5.77
CA THR A 106 -15.38 -2.85 -6.63
C THR A 106 -15.74 -4.10 -5.82
N HIS A 107 -15.07 -4.30 -4.69
CA HIS A 107 -15.25 -5.44 -3.78
C HIS A 107 -15.98 -4.99 -2.50
N ARG A 108 -17.31 -4.98 -2.56
CA ARG A 108 -18.18 -4.43 -1.49
C ARG A 108 -18.32 -5.35 -0.28
N THR A 109 -17.22 -5.90 0.19
CA THR A 109 -17.16 -6.71 1.41
C THR A 109 -16.69 -5.82 2.56
N PRO A 110 -17.59 -5.47 3.52
CA PRO A 110 -17.19 -4.63 4.64
C PRO A 110 -16.15 -5.32 5.51
N PRO A 111 -15.24 -4.54 6.17
CA PRO A 111 -14.32 -5.07 7.16
C PRO A 111 -15.02 -5.94 8.22
N ARG A 112 -14.35 -7.01 8.66
CA ARG A 112 -14.94 -8.00 9.58
C ARG A 112 -15.13 -7.48 11.01
N ASP A 113 -14.36 -6.48 11.41
CA ASP A 113 -14.36 -5.82 12.72
C ASP A 113 -15.53 -4.87 12.93
N LEU A 114 -16.27 -4.52 11.87
CA LEU A 114 -17.44 -3.66 11.96
C LEU A 114 -18.66 -4.44 12.49
N ASN A 115 -19.42 -3.83 13.42
CA ASN A 115 -20.72 -4.36 13.82
C ASN A 115 -21.74 -4.33 12.67
N TRP A 116 -22.85 -5.05 12.80
CA TRP A 116 -23.84 -5.21 11.71
C TRP A 116 -24.42 -3.88 11.19
N ALA A 117 -24.68 -2.91 12.07
CA ALA A 117 -25.25 -1.63 11.70
C ALA A 117 -24.24 -0.78 10.91
N LEU A 118 -22.97 -0.76 11.35
CA LEU A 118 -21.89 -0.10 10.64
C LEU A 118 -21.60 -0.77 9.29
N ARG A 119 -21.71 -2.10 9.19
CA ARG A 119 -21.58 -2.84 7.92
C ARG A 119 -22.68 -2.47 6.92
N LEU A 120 -23.89 -2.23 7.40
CA LEU A 120 -25.00 -1.78 6.54
C LEU A 120 -24.78 -0.35 6.04
N LEU A 121 -24.40 0.58 6.93
CA LEU A 121 -24.03 1.95 6.56
C LEU A 121 -22.85 1.98 5.58
N TRP A 122 -21.84 1.16 5.84
CA TRP A 122 -20.66 1.02 4.98
C TRP A 122 -21.05 0.54 3.58
N ARG A 123 -21.94 -0.46 3.47
CA ARG A 123 -22.47 -0.92 2.17
C ARG A 123 -23.22 0.21 1.45
N GLY A 124 -24.08 0.93 2.16
CA GLY A 124 -24.81 2.07 1.62
C GLY A 124 -23.87 3.16 1.08
N TYR A 125 -22.82 3.49 1.84
CA TYR A 125 -21.79 4.43 1.43
C TYR A 125 -21.13 4.04 0.10
N HIS A 126 -20.74 2.76 -0.07
CA HIS A 126 -20.04 2.27 -1.26
C HIS A 126 -20.95 1.88 -2.43
N LEU A 127 -22.27 2.12 -2.33
CA LEU A 127 -23.19 1.93 -3.45
C LEU A 127 -23.08 3.03 -4.52
N SER A 128 -22.63 4.23 -4.12
CA SER A 128 -22.60 5.39 -5.01
C SER A 128 -21.28 6.15 -4.91
N TRP A 129 -20.74 6.53 -6.05
CA TRP A 129 -19.58 7.41 -6.14
C TRP A 129 -19.85 8.87 -5.74
N ALA A 130 -21.11 9.26 -5.53
CA ALA A 130 -21.48 10.65 -5.27
C ALA A 130 -20.83 11.19 -3.98
N PHE A 131 -20.79 10.36 -2.93
CA PHE A 131 -20.19 10.74 -1.67
C PHE A 131 -18.66 10.90 -1.80
N GLN A 132 -18.01 9.97 -2.49
CA GLN A 132 -16.58 10.04 -2.79
C GLN A 132 -16.23 11.29 -3.59
N ARG A 133 -17.02 11.63 -4.62
CA ARG A 133 -16.85 12.89 -5.38
C ARG A 133 -16.94 14.11 -4.49
N SER A 134 -17.92 14.14 -3.57
CA SER A 134 -18.06 15.26 -2.64
C SER A 134 -16.85 15.41 -1.70
N LEU A 135 -16.28 14.30 -1.25
CA LEU A 135 -15.09 14.32 -0.40
C LEU A 135 -13.87 14.79 -1.16
N LEU A 136 -13.58 14.16 -2.31
CA LEU A 136 -12.42 14.49 -3.13
C LEU A 136 -12.50 15.91 -3.71
N GLY A 137 -13.71 16.41 -4.03
CA GLY A 137 -13.89 17.78 -4.50
C GLY A 137 -13.45 18.87 -3.50
N ARG A 138 -13.19 18.50 -2.25
CA ARG A 138 -12.80 19.44 -1.18
C ARG A 138 -11.28 19.63 -1.03
N ALA A 139 -10.44 18.80 -1.62
CA ALA A 139 -8.99 19.01 -1.66
C ALA A 139 -8.59 19.89 -2.85
N ASP A 140 -7.38 20.45 -2.85
CA ASP A 140 -6.87 21.25 -3.98
C ASP A 140 -6.15 20.36 -5.01
N ALA A 141 -5.56 19.23 -4.56
CA ALA A 141 -4.94 18.22 -5.43
C ALA A 141 -4.96 16.85 -4.73
N HIS A 142 -4.73 15.81 -5.51
CA HIS A 142 -4.65 14.42 -5.03
C HIS A 142 -3.36 13.77 -5.48
N LEU A 143 -2.75 12.99 -4.57
CA LEU A 143 -1.80 11.97 -4.94
C LEU A 143 -2.54 10.66 -5.18
N VAL A 144 -2.03 9.87 -6.09
CA VAL A 144 -2.41 8.49 -6.33
C VAL A 144 -1.15 7.65 -6.47
N ASP A 145 -1.19 6.41 -5.99
CA ASP A 145 -0.01 5.57 -5.93
C ASP A 145 0.32 4.89 -7.28
N SER A 146 -0.62 4.93 -8.23
CA SER A 146 -0.51 4.25 -9.51
C SER A 146 -1.30 4.92 -10.63
N GLU A 147 -0.88 4.70 -11.86
CA GLU A 147 -1.64 5.07 -13.05
C GLU A 147 -2.97 4.32 -13.12
N THR A 148 -2.99 3.07 -12.65
CA THR A 148 -4.20 2.24 -12.55
C THR A 148 -5.25 2.91 -11.66
N THR A 149 -4.87 3.39 -10.46
CA THR A 149 -5.78 4.13 -9.57
C THR A 149 -6.21 5.45 -10.22
N ARG A 150 -5.29 6.18 -10.86
CA ARG A 150 -5.61 7.43 -11.59
C ARG A 150 -6.64 7.18 -12.69
N ALA A 151 -6.44 6.18 -13.52
CA ALA A 151 -7.35 5.81 -14.60
C ALA A 151 -8.75 5.43 -14.07
N LEU A 152 -8.81 4.71 -12.95
CA LEU A 152 -10.07 4.35 -12.29
C LEU A 152 -10.81 5.59 -11.77
N MET A 153 -10.10 6.53 -11.15
CA MET A 153 -10.66 7.81 -10.70
C MET A 153 -11.20 8.63 -11.88
N GLN A 154 -10.49 8.68 -13.00
CA GLN A 154 -10.92 9.35 -14.22
C GLN A 154 -12.16 8.69 -14.84
N LYS A 155 -12.14 7.35 -14.97
CA LYS A 155 -13.28 6.55 -15.47
C LYS A 155 -14.57 6.87 -14.72
N HIS A 156 -14.49 7.01 -13.40
CA HIS A 156 -15.65 7.29 -12.55
C HIS A 156 -15.86 8.80 -12.30
N ARG A 157 -15.06 9.67 -12.91
CA ARG A 157 -15.14 11.14 -12.78
C ARG A 157 -15.22 11.56 -11.31
N LEU A 158 -14.27 11.07 -10.49
CA LEU A 158 -14.34 11.24 -9.04
C LEU A 158 -13.94 12.64 -8.60
N THR A 159 -13.12 13.34 -9.36
CA THR A 159 -12.69 14.71 -9.10
C THR A 159 -12.35 15.43 -10.39
N THR A 160 -12.43 16.76 -10.36
CA THR A 160 -11.89 17.66 -11.41
C THR A 160 -10.57 18.31 -10.97
N ASN A 161 -10.16 18.05 -9.73
CA ASN A 161 -8.91 18.59 -9.19
C ASN A 161 -7.70 17.82 -9.75
N PRO A 162 -6.51 18.42 -9.80
CA PRO A 162 -5.31 17.77 -10.28
C PRO A 162 -5.03 16.45 -9.54
N MET A 163 -4.62 15.43 -10.28
CA MET A 163 -4.18 14.13 -9.77
C MET A 163 -2.75 13.88 -10.20
N HIS A 164 -1.87 13.60 -9.26
CA HIS A 164 -0.45 13.35 -9.49
C HIS A 164 -0.12 11.91 -9.07
N VAL A 165 0.48 11.16 -9.97
CA VAL A 165 0.98 9.81 -9.64
C VAL A 165 2.32 9.97 -8.95
N VAL A 166 2.40 9.50 -7.70
CA VAL A 166 3.63 9.45 -6.91
C VAL A 166 3.75 8.01 -6.40
N LEU A 167 4.68 7.27 -6.98
CA LEU A 167 4.88 5.87 -6.63
C LEU A 167 5.33 5.73 -5.19
N LEU A 168 4.89 4.66 -4.54
CA LEU A 168 5.37 4.32 -3.20
C LEU A 168 6.83 3.89 -3.25
N GLY A 169 7.56 4.19 -2.18
CA GLY A 169 8.91 3.69 -2.00
C GLY A 169 8.95 2.33 -1.30
N THR A 170 10.10 1.69 -1.39
CA THR A 170 10.47 0.53 -0.56
C THR A 170 11.89 0.72 -0.03
N GLU A 171 12.26 -0.11 0.95
CA GLU A 171 13.64 -0.16 1.42
C GLU A 171 14.50 -0.91 0.40
N HIS A 172 15.66 -0.36 0.12
CA HIS A 172 16.64 -0.99 -0.74
C HIS A 172 17.86 -1.41 0.07
N PRO A 173 18.37 -2.65 -0.12
CA PRO A 173 19.62 -3.05 0.49
C PRO A 173 20.76 -2.11 0.07
N ALA A 174 21.69 -1.83 0.99
CA ALA A 174 22.84 -0.96 0.73
C ALA A 174 23.70 -1.43 -0.44
N LYS A 175 23.68 -2.74 -0.72
CA LYS A 175 24.30 -3.34 -1.92
C LYS A 175 23.23 -4.09 -2.70
N LYS A 176 23.21 -3.90 -4.03
CA LYS A 176 22.30 -4.64 -4.90
C LYS A 176 22.45 -6.14 -4.69
N PRO A 177 21.38 -6.88 -4.38
CA PRO A 177 21.44 -8.32 -4.23
C PRO A 177 21.91 -8.99 -5.52
N GLN A 178 22.78 -9.99 -5.36
CA GLN A 178 23.23 -10.84 -6.47
C GLN A 178 22.93 -12.29 -6.12
N ARG A 179 21.74 -12.72 -6.46
CA ARG A 179 21.27 -14.08 -6.15
C ARG A 179 21.34 -14.95 -7.39
N THR A 180 21.77 -16.19 -7.22
CA THR A 180 21.94 -17.15 -8.32
C THR A 180 20.89 -18.23 -8.34
N ALA A 181 20.24 -18.49 -7.21
CA ALA A 181 19.16 -19.47 -7.04
C ALA A 181 18.35 -19.16 -5.79
N ALA A 182 17.16 -19.76 -5.69
CA ALA A 182 16.41 -19.81 -4.44
C ALA A 182 17.14 -20.72 -3.42
N ALA A 183 17.12 -20.34 -2.15
CA ALA A 183 17.67 -21.16 -1.07
C ALA A 183 16.72 -22.29 -0.66
N THR A 184 15.43 -22.11 -0.85
CA THR A 184 14.37 -23.05 -0.46
C THR A 184 13.29 -23.17 -1.54
N LYS A 185 12.46 -24.20 -1.46
CA LYS A 185 11.20 -24.33 -2.23
C LYS A 185 10.04 -23.67 -1.51
N ASN A 186 10.24 -22.47 -0.98
CA ASN A 186 9.20 -21.71 -0.31
C ASN A 186 8.58 -20.66 -1.24
N LEU A 187 7.27 -20.55 -1.19
CA LEU A 187 6.48 -19.46 -1.76
C LEU A 187 6.01 -18.57 -0.62
N VAL A 188 6.23 -17.28 -0.69
CA VAL A 188 5.88 -16.33 0.37
C VAL A 188 4.64 -15.54 -0.03
N TYR A 189 3.64 -15.51 0.84
CA TYR A 189 2.47 -14.64 0.73
C TYR A 189 2.42 -13.66 1.90
N MET A 190 2.28 -12.37 1.59
CA MET A 190 2.05 -11.30 2.55
C MET A 190 0.80 -10.51 2.16
N GLY A 191 -0.21 -10.49 3.03
CA GLY A 191 -1.47 -9.77 2.80
C GLY A 191 -2.61 -10.26 3.68
N SER A 192 -3.75 -9.59 3.61
CA SER A 192 -4.96 -10.00 4.31
C SER A 192 -5.61 -11.23 3.65
N PHE A 193 -6.53 -11.88 4.37
CA PHE A 193 -7.29 -13.03 3.87
C PHE A 193 -8.70 -12.63 3.38
N MET A 194 -8.83 -11.40 2.89
CA MET A 194 -10.08 -10.94 2.27
C MET A 194 -10.35 -11.69 0.96
N PRO A 195 -11.62 -11.91 0.59
CA PRO A 195 -11.95 -12.72 -0.60
C PRO A 195 -11.29 -12.27 -1.90
N TYR A 196 -11.12 -10.97 -2.11
CA TYR A 196 -10.48 -10.43 -3.31
C TYR A 196 -8.96 -10.72 -3.37
N LYS A 197 -8.32 -11.05 -2.26
CA LYS A 197 -6.92 -11.51 -2.21
C LYS A 197 -6.74 -12.91 -2.76
N ASN A 198 -7.81 -13.69 -2.89
CA ASN A 198 -7.86 -14.97 -3.59
C ASN A 198 -6.81 -16.00 -3.12
N VAL A 199 -6.49 -15.97 -1.82
CA VAL A 199 -5.49 -16.88 -1.22
C VAL A 199 -5.85 -18.34 -1.41
N ASP A 200 -7.13 -18.65 -1.52
CA ASP A 200 -7.65 -20.01 -1.77
C ASP A 200 -7.08 -20.62 -3.05
N LEU A 201 -6.85 -19.82 -4.10
CA LEU A 201 -6.23 -20.29 -5.34
C LEU A 201 -4.79 -20.78 -5.07
N LEU A 202 -3.99 -19.99 -4.38
CA LEU A 202 -2.61 -20.34 -4.02
C LEU A 202 -2.58 -21.64 -3.20
N VAL A 203 -3.43 -21.72 -2.18
CA VAL A 203 -3.53 -22.87 -1.28
C VAL A 203 -3.97 -24.13 -2.02
N ARG A 204 -5.00 -24.07 -2.87
CA ARG A 204 -5.46 -25.21 -3.68
C ARG A 204 -4.40 -25.69 -4.66
N SER A 205 -3.56 -24.80 -5.14
CA SER A 205 -2.49 -25.15 -6.09
C SER A 205 -1.36 -25.97 -5.47
N MET A 206 -1.24 -25.95 -4.13
CA MET A 206 -0.17 -26.68 -3.44
C MET A 206 -0.23 -28.21 -3.65
N LYS A 207 -1.41 -28.78 -3.99
CA LYS A 207 -1.55 -30.20 -4.33
C LYS A 207 -0.72 -30.60 -5.58
N ASP A 208 -0.50 -29.65 -6.49
CA ASP A 208 0.21 -29.84 -7.76
C ASP A 208 1.68 -29.33 -7.69
N LEU A 209 2.12 -28.91 -6.49
CA LEU A 209 3.46 -28.41 -6.17
C LEU A 209 4.12 -29.21 -5.03
N PRO A 210 4.36 -30.54 -5.23
CA PRO A 210 4.96 -31.35 -4.19
C PRO A 210 6.36 -30.86 -3.83
N GLY A 211 6.65 -30.82 -2.54
CA GLY A 211 7.93 -30.33 -2.00
C GLY A 211 8.02 -28.81 -1.84
N TYR A 212 7.01 -28.04 -2.27
CA TYR A 212 6.88 -26.61 -1.96
C TYR A 212 6.13 -26.40 -0.64
N THR A 213 6.47 -25.29 0.04
CA THR A 213 5.73 -24.78 1.21
C THR A 213 5.24 -23.38 0.91
N LEU A 214 3.96 -23.09 1.15
CA LEU A 214 3.41 -21.75 1.10
C LEU A 214 3.44 -21.13 2.50
N GLN A 215 4.30 -20.14 2.68
CA GLN A 215 4.45 -19.38 3.92
C GLN A 215 3.47 -18.20 3.93
N LEU A 216 2.56 -18.21 4.90
CA LEU A 216 1.53 -17.19 5.09
C LEU A 216 1.98 -16.27 6.22
N MET A 217 2.54 -15.11 5.87
CA MET A 217 3.26 -14.22 6.80
C MET A 217 2.32 -13.46 7.73
N SER A 218 1.15 -13.09 7.24
CA SER A 218 0.20 -12.25 7.98
C SER A 218 -0.55 -13.01 9.07
N ARG A 219 -1.12 -12.26 10.02
CA ARG A 219 -2.05 -12.85 11.02
C ARG A 219 -3.28 -13.42 10.33
N VAL A 220 -3.64 -14.62 10.71
CA VAL A 220 -4.78 -15.36 10.19
C VAL A 220 -5.76 -15.63 11.33
N SER A 221 -7.06 -15.51 11.07
CA SER A 221 -8.09 -15.95 12.03
C SER A 221 -8.15 -17.48 12.12
N ASP A 222 -8.66 -18.01 13.23
CA ASP A 222 -8.82 -19.47 13.40
C ASP A 222 -9.77 -20.04 12.34
N GLU A 223 -10.80 -19.28 11.95
CA GLU A 223 -11.71 -19.63 10.86
C GLU A 223 -10.98 -19.78 9.53
N ASP A 224 -10.20 -18.77 9.13
CA ASP A 224 -9.42 -18.80 7.88
C ASP A 224 -8.34 -19.87 7.94
N ARG A 225 -7.65 -20.04 9.07
CA ARG A 225 -6.66 -21.11 9.26
C ARG A 225 -7.27 -22.48 9.03
N THR A 226 -8.41 -22.77 9.67
CA THR A 226 -9.14 -24.04 9.52
C THR A 226 -9.55 -24.26 8.07
N ARG A 227 -10.14 -23.25 7.44
CA ARG A 227 -10.59 -23.28 6.05
C ARG A 227 -9.43 -23.53 5.09
N LEU A 228 -8.33 -22.79 5.21
CA LEU A 228 -7.18 -22.91 4.31
C LEU A 228 -6.47 -24.25 4.48
N THR A 229 -6.32 -24.73 5.73
CA THR A 229 -5.71 -26.05 6.01
C THR A 229 -6.51 -27.18 5.36
N ALA A 230 -7.83 -27.08 5.32
CA ALA A 230 -8.68 -28.09 4.67
C ALA A 230 -8.56 -28.11 3.13
N LEU A 231 -8.00 -27.08 2.51
CA LEU A 231 -7.85 -26.94 1.05
C LEU A 231 -6.50 -27.44 0.53
N ALA A 232 -5.50 -27.63 1.38
CA ALA A 232 -4.14 -27.95 1.02
C ALA A 232 -3.68 -29.33 1.49
N PRO A 233 -2.68 -29.95 0.84
CA PRO A 233 -2.02 -31.12 1.38
C PRO A 233 -1.41 -30.86 2.77
N ALA A 234 -1.39 -31.87 3.62
CA ALA A 234 -0.79 -31.77 4.94
C ALA A 234 0.70 -31.36 4.83
N GLY A 235 1.11 -30.37 5.64
CA GLY A 235 2.49 -29.89 5.68
C GLY A 235 2.89 -28.94 4.55
N SER A 236 1.99 -28.60 3.61
CA SER A 236 2.29 -27.66 2.52
C SER A 236 2.05 -26.17 2.87
N LEU A 237 1.47 -25.89 4.05
CA LEU A 237 1.23 -24.53 4.54
C LEU A 237 2.01 -24.29 5.83
N GLU A 238 2.60 -23.09 5.91
CA GLU A 238 3.21 -22.59 7.14
C GLU A 238 2.59 -21.22 7.49
N PHE A 239 2.00 -21.11 8.68
CA PHE A 239 1.36 -19.88 9.16
C PHE A 239 2.28 -19.19 10.17
N LEU A 240 2.82 -18.03 9.81
CA LEU A 240 3.75 -17.28 10.67
C LEU A 240 3.03 -16.41 11.72
N GLY A 241 1.72 -16.22 11.60
CA GLY A 241 0.92 -15.56 12.62
C GLY A 241 1.16 -14.04 12.78
N GLY A 242 1.74 -13.40 11.78
CA GLY A 242 2.16 -11.99 11.79
C GLY A 242 3.66 -11.90 12.03
N ALA A 243 4.44 -12.23 11.01
CA ALA A 243 5.88 -12.15 11.01
C ALA A 243 6.37 -10.72 11.33
N SER A 244 7.52 -10.61 12.00
CA SER A 244 8.24 -9.34 12.11
C SER A 244 8.85 -8.94 10.75
N ASP A 245 9.30 -7.69 10.63
CA ASP A 245 9.93 -7.22 9.40
C ASP A 245 11.20 -8.03 9.09
N GLU A 246 11.99 -8.41 10.12
CA GLU A 246 13.19 -9.24 9.96
C GLU A 246 12.84 -10.68 9.52
N GLN A 247 11.78 -11.26 10.08
CA GLN A 247 11.30 -12.60 9.69
C GLN A 247 10.78 -12.60 8.25
N TYR A 248 10.08 -11.54 7.87
CA TYR A 248 9.57 -11.37 6.50
C TYR A 248 10.71 -11.20 5.50
N GLU A 249 11.68 -10.34 5.80
CA GLU A 249 12.87 -10.16 4.96
C GLU A 249 13.67 -11.46 4.82
N ALA A 250 13.88 -12.19 5.92
CA ALA A 250 14.56 -13.49 5.89
C ALA A 250 13.81 -14.52 5.02
N ALA A 251 12.47 -14.56 5.12
CA ALA A 251 11.64 -15.43 4.29
C ALA A 251 11.76 -15.07 2.80
N LEU A 252 11.69 -13.79 2.45
CA LEU A 252 11.90 -13.32 1.07
C LEU A 252 13.28 -13.69 0.55
N ASN A 253 14.33 -13.46 1.35
CA ASN A 253 15.70 -13.78 0.97
C ASN A 253 15.94 -15.29 0.74
N ALA A 254 15.14 -16.17 1.34
CA ALA A 254 15.24 -17.62 1.14
C ALA A 254 14.32 -18.17 0.04
N ALA A 255 13.24 -17.48 -0.27
CA ALA A 255 12.13 -17.97 -1.09
C ALA A 255 12.48 -18.22 -2.56
N THR A 256 11.73 -19.11 -3.18
CA THR A 256 11.63 -19.24 -4.64
C THR A 256 10.99 -18.00 -5.24
N ALA A 257 9.86 -17.57 -4.66
CA ALA A 257 9.13 -16.37 -5.10
C ALA A 257 8.22 -15.82 -4.01
N LEU A 258 7.93 -14.52 -4.09
CA LEU A 258 6.73 -13.96 -3.48
C LEU A 258 5.55 -14.17 -4.44
N VAL A 259 4.38 -14.56 -3.92
CA VAL A 259 3.19 -14.88 -4.72
C VAL A 259 1.99 -14.04 -4.28
N SER A 260 1.22 -13.54 -5.24
CA SER A 260 -0.05 -12.86 -4.98
C SER A 260 -1.10 -13.19 -6.06
N ALA A 261 -2.24 -13.69 -5.62
CA ALA A 261 -3.37 -14.05 -6.48
C ALA A 261 -4.51 -13.03 -6.44
N SER A 262 -4.25 -11.81 -5.95
CA SER A 262 -5.26 -10.78 -5.77
C SER A 262 -6.01 -10.48 -7.06
N ARG A 263 -7.31 -10.23 -6.95
CA ARG A 263 -8.19 -9.79 -8.06
C ARG A 263 -8.22 -8.28 -8.20
N ASP A 264 -7.78 -7.58 -7.16
CA ASP A 264 -7.69 -6.12 -7.11
C ASP A 264 -6.66 -5.70 -6.05
N GLU A 265 -5.96 -4.59 -6.30
CA GLU A 265 -4.98 -3.99 -5.40
C GLU A 265 -4.94 -2.47 -5.57
N GLY A 266 -4.54 -1.77 -4.51
CA GLY A 266 -4.24 -0.35 -4.61
C GLY A 266 -2.87 -0.10 -5.23
N PHE A 267 -1.85 -0.77 -4.69
CA PHE A 267 -0.47 -0.71 -5.17
C PHE A 267 0.18 -2.10 -5.15
N GLY A 268 0.45 -2.66 -3.97
CA GLY A 268 1.14 -3.94 -3.83
C GLY A 268 2.58 -3.75 -3.34
N LEU A 269 2.74 -3.22 -2.14
CA LEU A 269 4.06 -3.09 -1.50
C LEU A 269 4.82 -4.42 -1.41
N PRO A 270 4.21 -5.56 -1.00
CA PRO A 270 4.94 -6.83 -0.89
C PRO A 270 5.66 -7.27 -2.18
N PRO A 271 5.06 -7.22 -3.38
CA PRO A 271 5.79 -7.44 -4.62
C PRO A 271 7.02 -6.54 -4.80
N VAL A 272 6.89 -5.26 -4.50
CA VAL A 272 7.98 -4.29 -4.66
C VAL A 272 9.12 -4.58 -3.67
N GLU A 273 8.79 -4.89 -2.42
CA GLU A 273 9.73 -5.29 -1.37
C GLU A 273 10.50 -6.56 -1.77
N ALA A 274 9.80 -7.58 -2.27
CA ALA A 274 10.43 -8.80 -2.76
C ALA A 274 11.39 -8.54 -3.93
N MET A 275 10.96 -7.73 -4.89
CA MET A 275 11.77 -7.36 -6.06
C MET A 275 13.05 -6.61 -5.64
N ALA A 276 12.96 -5.70 -4.67
CA ALA A 276 14.11 -4.96 -4.14
C ALA A 276 15.16 -5.89 -3.50
N LEU A 277 14.72 -7.00 -2.91
CA LEU A 277 15.57 -8.06 -2.35
C LEU A 277 16.04 -9.09 -3.41
N GLY A 278 15.66 -8.94 -4.68
CA GLY A 278 15.98 -9.88 -5.73
C GLY A 278 15.22 -11.20 -5.63
N THR A 279 14.09 -11.20 -4.97
CA THR A 279 13.17 -12.34 -4.95
C THR A 279 12.20 -12.21 -6.11
N PRO A 280 12.14 -13.19 -7.03
CA PRO A 280 11.16 -13.20 -8.11
C PRO A 280 9.72 -13.08 -7.58
N VAL A 281 8.84 -12.47 -8.35
CA VAL A 281 7.44 -12.33 -7.98
C VAL A 281 6.53 -13.03 -9.01
N LEU A 282 5.51 -13.73 -8.52
CA LEU A 282 4.46 -14.34 -9.33
C LEU A 282 3.13 -13.71 -8.95
N LEU A 283 2.53 -13.00 -9.88
CA LEU A 283 1.40 -12.12 -9.64
C LEU A 283 0.23 -12.53 -10.53
N SER A 284 -1.00 -12.38 -10.04
CA SER A 284 -2.17 -12.50 -10.89
C SER A 284 -2.14 -11.44 -12.01
N ASP A 285 -2.64 -11.82 -13.19
CA ASP A 285 -2.66 -10.95 -14.37
C ASP A 285 -3.76 -9.89 -14.25
N ILE A 286 -3.49 -8.84 -13.48
CA ILE A 286 -4.38 -7.69 -13.29
C ILE A 286 -3.65 -6.38 -13.60
N PRO A 287 -4.37 -5.31 -14.00
CA PRO A 287 -3.73 -4.06 -14.45
C PRO A 287 -2.69 -3.49 -13.50
N ILE A 288 -3.00 -3.43 -12.21
CA ILE A 288 -2.09 -2.87 -11.20
C ILE A 288 -0.82 -3.71 -11.05
N PHE A 289 -0.91 -5.04 -11.10
CA PHE A 289 0.27 -5.88 -11.03
C PHE A 289 1.13 -5.84 -12.29
N ARG A 290 0.50 -5.62 -13.46
CA ARG A 290 1.25 -5.34 -14.71
C ARG A 290 2.02 -4.03 -14.61
N GLU A 291 1.44 -3.00 -14.00
CA GLU A 291 2.09 -1.71 -13.78
C GLU A 291 3.29 -1.86 -12.83
N ILE A 292 3.09 -2.54 -11.70
CA ILE A 292 4.09 -2.62 -10.62
C ILE A 292 5.17 -3.65 -10.92
N GLY A 293 4.79 -4.83 -11.36
CA GLY A 293 5.71 -5.94 -11.60
C GLY A 293 6.50 -5.82 -12.90
N GLY A 294 5.89 -5.19 -13.93
CA GLY A 294 6.50 -5.03 -15.25
C GLY A 294 6.97 -6.34 -15.87
N ASP A 295 7.99 -6.27 -16.72
CA ASP A 295 8.55 -7.44 -17.42
C ASP A 295 9.24 -8.48 -16.50
N PRO A 296 9.85 -8.11 -15.34
CA PRO A 296 10.49 -9.09 -14.45
C PRO A 296 9.51 -10.06 -13.80
N ALA A 297 8.26 -9.64 -13.54
CA ALA A 297 7.27 -10.46 -12.85
C ALA A 297 6.78 -11.63 -13.72
N GLY A 298 6.50 -12.77 -13.08
CA GLY A 298 5.72 -13.82 -13.68
C GLY A 298 4.23 -13.55 -13.46
N TYR A 299 3.41 -13.82 -14.48
CA TYR A 299 1.98 -13.57 -14.41
C TYR A 299 1.18 -14.85 -14.60
N PHE A 300 0.06 -14.97 -13.90
CA PHE A 300 -0.86 -16.09 -14.02
C PHE A 300 -2.31 -15.63 -13.96
N ASP A 301 -3.19 -16.43 -14.57
CA ASP A 301 -4.63 -16.20 -14.52
C ASP A 301 -5.16 -16.40 -13.09
N PRO A 302 -5.80 -15.37 -12.47
CA PRO A 302 -6.34 -15.45 -11.12
C PRO A 302 -7.50 -16.47 -10.95
N ASP A 303 -7.97 -17.08 -12.03
CA ASP A 303 -9.01 -18.10 -12.01
C ASP A 303 -8.48 -19.53 -12.29
N SER A 304 -7.16 -19.67 -12.54
CA SER A 304 -6.54 -20.93 -12.94
C SER A 304 -5.39 -21.37 -12.01
N THR A 305 -5.63 -22.43 -11.23
CA THR A 305 -4.56 -23.09 -10.44
C THR A 305 -3.47 -23.63 -11.34
N ALA A 306 -3.80 -24.16 -12.51
CA ALA A 306 -2.83 -24.69 -13.47
C ALA A 306 -1.91 -23.58 -14.01
N SER A 307 -2.44 -22.38 -14.25
CA SER A 307 -1.65 -21.22 -14.67
C SER A 307 -0.64 -20.81 -13.58
N PHE A 308 -1.06 -20.76 -12.33
CA PHE A 308 -0.18 -20.47 -11.21
C PHE A 308 0.92 -21.53 -11.05
N VAL A 309 0.54 -22.84 -11.10
CA VAL A 309 1.50 -23.95 -11.03
C VAL A 309 2.52 -23.87 -12.15
N GLY A 310 2.09 -23.57 -13.39
CA GLY A 310 2.97 -23.35 -14.53
C GLY A 310 4.00 -22.25 -14.25
N ALA A 311 3.55 -21.09 -13.75
CA ALA A 311 4.44 -19.97 -13.41
C ALA A 311 5.44 -20.33 -12.31
N VAL A 312 5.07 -21.12 -11.30
CA VAL A 312 6.01 -21.61 -10.27
C VAL A 312 7.06 -22.52 -10.88
N ARG A 313 6.66 -23.45 -11.77
CA ARG A 313 7.57 -24.40 -12.42
C ARG A 313 8.56 -23.74 -13.37
N GLU A 314 8.21 -22.61 -14.01
CA GLU A 314 9.17 -21.82 -14.78
C GLU A 314 10.38 -21.38 -13.93
N LEU A 315 10.17 -21.12 -12.64
CA LEU A 315 11.23 -20.73 -11.71
C LEU A 315 12.07 -21.92 -11.20
N GLU A 316 11.74 -23.16 -11.58
CA GLU A 316 12.59 -24.33 -11.31
C GLU A 316 13.81 -24.36 -12.23
N ASP A 317 13.78 -23.67 -13.37
CA ASP A 317 14.97 -23.40 -14.18
C ASP A 317 15.87 -22.36 -13.51
N PRO A 318 17.10 -22.71 -13.08
CA PRO A 318 18.00 -21.77 -12.42
C PRO A 318 18.39 -20.56 -13.28
N VAL A 319 18.39 -20.71 -14.61
CA VAL A 319 18.71 -19.62 -15.54
C VAL A 319 17.59 -18.60 -15.53
N GLU A 320 16.35 -19.04 -15.62
CA GLU A 320 15.17 -18.18 -15.59
C GLU A 320 15.01 -17.52 -14.21
N TRP A 321 15.19 -18.28 -13.13
CA TRP A 321 15.16 -17.75 -11.78
C TRP A 321 16.16 -16.61 -11.59
N LYS A 322 17.43 -16.84 -11.98
CA LYS A 322 18.49 -15.84 -11.90
C LYS A 322 18.19 -14.61 -12.75
N ARG A 323 17.69 -14.81 -13.96
CA ARG A 323 17.29 -13.72 -14.87
C ARG A 323 16.20 -12.83 -14.23
N ARG A 324 15.14 -13.45 -13.71
CA ARG A 324 14.05 -12.71 -13.05
C ARG A 324 14.51 -12.01 -11.77
N SER A 325 15.35 -12.67 -10.98
CA SER A 325 15.93 -12.08 -9.77
C SER A 325 16.69 -10.79 -10.08
N ALA A 326 17.61 -10.84 -11.03
CA ALA A 326 18.40 -9.66 -11.41
C ALA A 326 17.52 -8.53 -11.99
N ALA A 327 16.62 -8.88 -12.90
CA ALA A 327 15.70 -7.92 -13.51
C ALA A 327 14.75 -7.28 -12.47
N SER A 328 14.34 -8.04 -11.45
CA SER A 328 13.53 -7.52 -10.34
C SER A 328 14.25 -6.43 -9.55
N VAL A 329 15.55 -6.64 -9.23
CA VAL A 329 16.34 -5.64 -8.50
C VAL A 329 16.45 -4.34 -9.29
N ASP A 330 16.69 -4.42 -10.60
CA ASP A 330 16.80 -3.23 -11.44
C ASP A 330 15.44 -2.52 -11.60
N TRP A 331 14.38 -3.29 -11.74
CA TRP A 331 13.03 -2.73 -11.84
C TRP A 331 12.59 -2.02 -10.57
N ALA A 332 12.91 -2.58 -9.40
CA ALA A 332 12.52 -2.04 -8.09
C ALA A 332 13.18 -0.69 -7.77
N GLN A 333 14.29 -0.31 -8.43
CA GLN A 333 14.97 0.97 -8.17
C GLN A 333 14.08 2.20 -8.36
N ARG A 334 13.00 2.09 -9.13
CA ARG A 334 12.02 3.18 -9.32
C ARG A 334 11.14 3.44 -8.11
N TYR A 335 11.08 2.50 -7.17
CA TYR A 335 10.26 2.56 -5.96
C TYR A 335 11.13 2.99 -4.79
N ASN A 336 11.41 4.28 -4.67
CA ASN A 336 12.26 4.79 -3.60
C ASN A 336 11.62 6.02 -2.93
N TRP A 337 11.78 6.11 -1.65
CA TRP A 337 11.19 7.16 -0.84
C TRP A 337 11.74 8.57 -1.13
N PRO A 338 13.06 8.77 -1.37
CA PRO A 338 13.62 10.07 -1.76
C PRO A 338 12.96 10.68 -2.99
N ASP A 339 12.77 9.90 -4.07
CA ASP A 339 12.12 10.38 -5.29
C ASP A 339 10.63 10.68 -5.05
N ALA A 340 9.94 9.83 -4.27
CA ALA A 340 8.56 10.06 -3.88
C ALA A 340 8.40 11.37 -3.09
N ALA A 341 9.29 11.65 -2.15
CA ALA A 341 9.28 12.88 -1.36
C ALA A 341 9.61 14.12 -2.21
N ALA A 342 10.56 14.01 -3.15
CA ALA A 342 10.88 15.09 -4.07
C ALA A 342 9.68 15.45 -4.97
N GLN A 343 8.99 14.45 -5.52
CA GLN A 343 7.78 14.64 -6.30
C GLN A 343 6.64 15.22 -5.44
N LEU A 344 6.46 14.74 -4.22
CA LEU A 344 5.50 15.31 -3.28
C LEU A 344 5.79 16.79 -3.03
N LEU A 345 7.03 17.16 -2.73
CA LEU A 345 7.42 18.56 -2.50
C LEU A 345 7.05 19.45 -3.68
N GLN A 346 7.29 19.00 -4.92
CA GLN A 346 6.89 19.71 -6.12
C GLN A 346 5.38 19.89 -6.20
N VAL A 347 4.60 18.83 -5.96
CA VAL A 347 3.12 18.91 -5.97
C VAL A 347 2.61 19.88 -4.91
N LEU A 348 3.19 19.87 -3.71
CA LEU A 348 2.81 20.80 -2.63
C LEU A 348 3.09 22.25 -3.05
N THR A 349 4.26 22.51 -3.62
CA THR A 349 4.66 23.86 -4.10
C THR A 349 3.73 24.37 -5.19
N ASP A 350 3.49 23.56 -6.22
CA ASP A 350 2.59 23.92 -7.33
C ASP A 350 1.16 24.19 -6.85
N THR A 351 0.70 23.41 -5.87
CA THR A 351 -0.66 23.55 -5.30
C THR A 351 -0.81 24.86 -4.54
N VAL A 352 0.21 25.26 -3.77
CA VAL A 352 0.24 26.55 -3.06
C VAL A 352 0.24 27.70 -4.05
N GLU A 353 1.07 27.65 -5.09
CA GLU A 353 1.17 28.69 -6.11
C GLU A 353 -0.17 28.89 -6.85
N LYS A 354 -0.78 27.79 -7.29
CA LYS A 354 -2.10 27.81 -7.94
C LYS A 354 -3.19 28.38 -7.03
N ARG A 355 -3.18 28.04 -5.74
CA ARG A 355 -4.14 28.59 -4.78
C ARG A 355 -3.95 30.09 -4.59
N ARG A 356 -2.70 30.57 -4.43
CA ARG A 356 -2.39 31.99 -4.30
C ARG A 356 -2.80 32.78 -5.55
N ALA A 357 -2.63 32.22 -6.75
CA ALA A 357 -3.05 32.85 -7.99
C ALA A 357 -4.58 33.00 -8.11
N ARG A 358 -5.36 32.10 -7.51
CA ARG A 358 -6.85 32.16 -7.50
C ARG A 358 -7.40 33.17 -6.48
N THR A 359 -6.63 33.55 -5.48
CA THR A 359 -7.04 34.46 -4.40
C THR A 359 -6.59 35.91 -4.62
N ARG A 360 -5.78 36.16 -5.64
CA ARG A 360 -5.44 37.50 -6.19
C ARG A 360 -6.42 37.88 -7.30
#